data_26c2360a6cf0bd386cdf46e118bd6dac
#
_entry.id   26c2360a6cf0bd386cdf46e118bd6dac
#
_cell.length_a   1.000
_cell.length_b   1.000
_cell.length_c   1.000
_cell.angle_alpha   90.00
_cell.angle_beta   90.00
_cell.angle_gamma   90.00
#
_symmetry.space_group_name_H-M   'P 1'
#
loop_
_entity.id
_entity.type
_entity.pdbx_description
1 polymer ?
#
loop_
_entity_poly.entity_id
_entity_poly.type
_entity_poly.pdbx_seq_one_letter_code
_entity_poly.pdbx_strand_id
1 'polypeptide(L)'
;MNTVKLEHFIRAIEDIGAHGDNDMLPFDIDTVFISESKAQIANIAFDLFKRLEKDGKTNARNILNGIQVYSERLLSPTGASGFRISTKIHPFWNVYLNGLAIAIAEINESKRSENVHSYRYVETGVNLFDRDKSWRAYKEATINDAALDNEGAVVIQADISSFYEHIYHHRIENCINDLFGEGSTVATQIDRLLSQLSAGRSFGLPVGGQCSRVLAELLMTSVDQLLTSSKLKWHRYVDDFTIIASDQADAYRAISILSNALADYGLSLNRTKTTILKAQHYKNFVYTQLFVDDDKSSKLKKIDLHFDPYSDNPVADYDELVETVEKLNVQALLDLEIHKSQPDTFLVNQISRTLKLQEPALALQLCITLLSPENLHSF
;
A
#
# COMPACT_ATOMS: atom_id res chain seq x y z
N MET A 1 -2.61 18.65 -22.47
CA MET A 1 -2.67 17.17 -22.56
C MET A 1 -1.85 16.59 -21.43
N ASN A 2 -2.44 15.67 -20.72
CA ASN A 2 -1.73 14.91 -19.67
C ASN A 2 -0.67 14.02 -20.33
N THR A 3 0.59 14.17 -19.99
CA THR A 3 1.70 13.46 -20.63
C THR A 3 2.63 12.85 -19.59
N VAL A 4 3.22 11.71 -19.92
CA VAL A 4 4.32 11.13 -19.14
C VAL A 4 5.60 11.90 -19.45
N LYS A 5 6.38 12.24 -18.41
CA LYS A 5 7.60 13.04 -18.48
C LYS A 5 8.80 12.21 -18.01
N LEU A 6 10.01 12.64 -18.35
CA LEU A 6 11.26 12.02 -17.86
C LEU A 6 11.34 12.03 -16.32
N GLU A 7 10.86 13.12 -15.73
CA GLU A 7 10.84 13.33 -14.28
C GLU A 7 10.08 12.23 -13.53
N HIS A 8 9.05 11.62 -14.12
CA HIS A 8 8.31 10.52 -13.50
C HIS A 8 9.18 9.27 -13.33
N PHE A 9 10.04 8.97 -14.30
CA PHE A 9 10.97 7.84 -14.22
C PHE A 9 12.13 8.14 -13.26
N ILE A 10 12.63 9.38 -13.23
CA ILE A 10 13.64 9.82 -12.26
C ILE A 10 13.09 9.63 -10.84
N ARG A 11 11.88 10.11 -10.60
CA ARG A 11 11.22 10.00 -9.29
C ARG A 11 10.89 8.57 -8.89
N ALA A 12 10.55 7.72 -9.86
CA ALA A 12 10.34 6.28 -9.60
C ALA A 12 11.64 5.63 -9.08
N ILE A 13 12.78 6.00 -9.63
CA ILE A 13 14.09 5.50 -9.18
C ILE A 13 14.45 6.05 -7.80
N GLU A 14 14.18 7.32 -7.54
CA GLU A 14 14.41 7.94 -6.23
C GLU A 14 13.57 7.29 -5.13
N ASP A 15 12.29 7.02 -5.41
CA ASP A 15 11.41 6.30 -4.47
C ASP A 15 11.89 4.87 -4.23
N ILE A 16 12.29 4.14 -5.27
CA ILE A 16 12.86 2.79 -5.13
C ILE A 16 14.15 2.82 -4.31
N GLY A 17 15.02 3.79 -4.55
CA GLY A 17 16.28 3.96 -3.80
C GLY A 17 16.06 4.24 -2.32
N ALA A 18 15.05 5.04 -1.99
CA ALA A 18 14.73 5.44 -0.62
C ALA A 18 13.90 4.40 0.15
N HIS A 19 12.96 3.72 -0.51
CA HIS A 19 11.97 2.87 0.15
C HIS A 19 12.00 1.40 -0.29
N GLY A 20 12.84 1.07 -1.27
CA GLY A 20 12.90 -0.26 -1.86
C GLY A 20 11.90 -0.47 -3.00
N ASP A 21 12.06 -1.58 -3.70
CA ASP A 21 11.27 -1.93 -4.88
C ASP A 21 10.09 -2.86 -4.57
N ASN A 22 10.12 -3.50 -3.41
CA ASN A 22 9.11 -4.46 -2.95
C ASN A 22 9.04 -4.50 -1.43
N ASP A 23 7.85 -4.67 -0.87
CA ASP A 23 7.61 -4.68 0.59
C ASP A 23 8.32 -5.83 1.32
N MET A 24 8.61 -6.94 0.63
CA MET A 24 9.24 -8.12 1.25
C MET A 24 10.77 -8.12 1.18
N LEU A 25 11.31 -7.65 0.06
CA LEU A 25 12.76 -7.52 -0.17
C LEU A 25 13.05 -6.10 -0.65
N PRO A 26 12.90 -5.11 0.24
CA PRO A 26 12.94 -3.71 -0.16
C PRO A 26 14.32 -3.27 -0.65
N PHE A 27 15.39 -3.80 -0.06
CA PHE A 27 16.75 -3.37 -0.35
C PHE A 27 17.62 -4.56 -0.75
N ASP A 28 17.83 -4.71 -2.04
CA ASP A 28 18.74 -5.69 -2.60
C ASP A 28 19.77 -5.01 -3.53
N ILE A 29 20.61 -5.81 -4.19
CA ILE A 29 21.65 -5.31 -5.09
C ILE A 29 21.06 -4.56 -6.29
N ASP A 30 19.87 -4.94 -6.74
CA ASP A 30 19.17 -4.30 -7.86
C ASP A 30 18.80 -2.86 -7.51
N THR A 31 18.34 -2.62 -6.27
CA THR A 31 18.01 -1.28 -5.76
C THR A 31 19.21 -0.36 -5.77
N VAL A 32 20.38 -0.84 -5.35
CA VAL A 32 21.63 -0.09 -5.38
C VAL A 32 22.01 0.25 -6.83
N PHE A 33 22.00 -0.74 -7.72
CA PHE A 33 22.33 -0.53 -9.14
C PHE A 33 21.40 0.50 -9.82
N ILE A 34 20.10 0.42 -9.56
CA ILE A 34 19.10 1.37 -10.09
C ILE A 34 19.43 2.78 -9.63
N SER A 35 19.73 2.97 -8.34
CA SER A 35 20.03 4.27 -7.74
C SER A 35 21.30 4.88 -8.30
N GLU A 36 22.37 4.10 -8.43
CA GLU A 36 23.66 4.55 -8.98
C GLU A 36 23.58 4.89 -10.49
N SER A 37 22.71 4.19 -11.22
CA SER A 37 22.52 4.37 -12.67
C SER A 37 21.28 5.21 -13.01
N LYS A 38 20.79 6.05 -12.07
CA LYS A 38 19.52 6.77 -12.15
C LYS A 38 19.28 7.45 -13.50
N ALA A 39 20.21 8.31 -13.93
CA ALA A 39 20.05 9.09 -15.15
C ALA A 39 19.96 8.22 -16.41
N GLN A 40 20.80 7.17 -16.48
CA GLN A 40 20.82 6.26 -17.63
C GLN A 40 19.52 5.46 -17.71
N ILE A 41 19.10 4.85 -16.61
CA ILE A 41 17.88 4.02 -16.56
C ILE A 41 16.64 4.87 -16.84
N ALA A 42 16.53 6.07 -16.26
CA ALA A 42 15.41 6.96 -16.50
C ALA A 42 15.32 7.38 -17.98
N ASN A 43 16.43 7.71 -18.62
CA ASN A 43 16.45 8.05 -20.05
C ASN A 43 16.06 6.86 -20.93
N ILE A 44 16.56 5.66 -20.65
CA ILE A 44 16.18 4.44 -21.41
C ILE A 44 14.68 4.18 -21.26
N ALA A 45 14.14 4.29 -20.06
CA ALA A 45 12.72 4.10 -19.79
C ALA A 45 11.85 5.14 -20.53
N PHE A 46 12.24 6.42 -20.49
CA PHE A 46 11.52 7.47 -21.18
C PHE A 46 11.63 7.37 -22.70
N ASP A 47 12.78 6.98 -23.24
CA ASP A 47 12.96 6.74 -24.70
C ASP A 47 12.11 5.55 -25.16
N LEU A 48 12.03 4.49 -24.38
CA LEU A 48 11.09 3.39 -24.63
C LEU A 48 9.63 3.89 -24.64
N PHE A 49 9.25 4.69 -23.66
CA PHE A 49 7.91 5.29 -23.60
C PHE A 49 7.60 6.10 -24.88
N LYS A 50 8.48 7.02 -25.26
CA LYS A 50 8.33 7.81 -26.50
C LYS A 50 8.20 6.94 -27.75
N ARG A 51 9.01 5.88 -27.84
CA ARG A 51 8.96 4.93 -28.95
C ARG A 51 7.63 4.18 -29.01
N LEU A 52 7.08 3.77 -27.86
CA LEU A 52 5.78 3.10 -27.78
C LEU A 52 4.62 4.05 -28.07
N GLU A 53 4.77 5.34 -27.75
CA GLU A 53 3.75 6.35 -27.99
C GLU A 53 3.64 6.75 -29.47
N LYS A 54 4.77 6.78 -30.19
CA LYS A 54 4.89 7.38 -31.53
C LYS A 54 3.94 6.80 -32.56
N ASP A 55 3.75 5.48 -32.57
CA ASP A 55 3.01 4.76 -33.61
C ASP A 55 1.66 4.21 -33.11
N GLY A 56 1.21 4.69 -31.94
CA GLY A 56 -0.11 4.41 -31.37
C GLY A 56 -0.26 3.03 -30.73
N LYS A 57 -1.48 2.73 -30.27
CA LYS A 57 -1.82 1.55 -29.47
C LYS A 57 -1.43 0.21 -30.11
N THR A 58 -1.64 0.05 -31.42
CA THR A 58 -1.36 -1.21 -32.10
C THR A 58 0.14 -1.51 -32.12
N ASN A 59 0.97 -0.51 -32.40
CA ASN A 59 2.41 -0.68 -32.40
C ASN A 59 2.94 -0.93 -30.98
N ALA A 60 2.48 -0.17 -29.99
CA ALA A 60 2.82 -0.38 -28.59
C ALA A 60 2.50 -1.84 -28.15
N ARG A 61 1.31 -2.34 -28.51
CA ARG A 61 0.90 -3.73 -28.23
C ARG A 61 1.82 -4.75 -28.89
N ASN A 62 2.16 -4.55 -30.18
CA ASN A 62 3.01 -5.47 -30.91
C ASN A 62 4.44 -5.54 -30.34
N ILE A 63 5.02 -4.38 -30.00
CA ILE A 63 6.35 -4.31 -29.39
C ILE A 63 6.34 -5.00 -28.01
N LEU A 64 5.38 -4.67 -27.14
CA LEU A 64 5.32 -5.23 -25.79
C LEU A 64 5.00 -6.73 -25.79
N ASN A 65 4.22 -7.24 -26.75
CA ASN A 65 3.99 -8.68 -26.89
C ASN A 65 5.27 -9.45 -27.31
N GLY A 66 6.24 -8.78 -27.94
CA GLY A 66 7.53 -9.36 -28.30
C GLY A 66 8.57 -9.32 -27.18
N ILE A 67 8.26 -8.70 -26.04
CA ILE A 67 9.15 -8.57 -24.89
C ILE A 67 8.65 -9.46 -23.77
N GLN A 68 9.55 -10.21 -23.13
CA GLN A 68 9.22 -10.98 -21.95
C GLN A 68 9.53 -10.16 -20.69
N VAL A 69 8.53 -9.97 -19.84
CA VAL A 69 8.67 -9.33 -18.53
C VAL A 69 8.85 -10.40 -17.47
N TYR A 70 10.04 -10.44 -16.89
CA TYR A 70 10.36 -11.39 -15.81
C TYR A 70 9.85 -10.86 -14.48
N SER A 71 9.32 -11.76 -13.66
CA SER A 71 8.94 -11.50 -12.28
C SER A 71 9.03 -12.78 -11.46
N GLU A 72 9.24 -12.61 -10.17
CA GLU A 72 9.28 -13.70 -9.18
C GLU A 72 8.15 -13.56 -8.19
N ARG A 73 7.60 -14.69 -7.75
CA ARG A 73 6.58 -14.74 -6.70
C ARG A 73 7.24 -14.99 -5.37
N LEU A 74 7.00 -14.10 -4.42
CA LEU A 74 7.47 -14.18 -3.05
C LEU A 74 6.29 -14.54 -2.15
N LEU A 75 6.46 -15.52 -1.29
CA LEU A 75 5.43 -15.96 -0.34
C LEU A 75 5.70 -15.31 1.01
N SER A 76 4.78 -14.46 1.48
CA SER A 76 4.80 -13.87 2.81
C SER A 76 3.74 -14.55 3.67
N PRO A 77 4.11 -15.15 4.81
CA PRO A 77 3.12 -15.66 5.75
C PRO A 77 2.17 -14.54 6.21
N THR A 78 0.89 -14.85 6.30
CA THR A 78 -0.13 -13.92 6.81
C THR A 78 -1.00 -14.63 7.83
N GLY A 79 -0.74 -14.39 9.09
CA GLY A 79 -1.45 -15.04 10.18
C GLY A 79 -1.33 -16.56 10.15
N ALA A 80 -2.21 -17.25 10.90
CA ALA A 80 -2.17 -18.71 11.06
C ALA A 80 -2.63 -19.51 9.83
N SER A 81 -3.19 -18.87 8.81
CA SER A 81 -3.98 -19.58 7.80
C SER A 81 -3.57 -19.37 6.36
N GLY A 82 -2.49 -18.65 6.07
CA GLY A 82 -2.17 -18.44 4.66
C GLY A 82 -0.88 -17.69 4.35
N PHE A 83 -0.71 -17.48 3.07
CA PHE A 83 0.38 -16.70 2.51
C PHE A 83 -0.15 -15.61 1.60
N ARG A 84 0.41 -14.41 1.70
CA ARG A 84 0.26 -13.37 0.69
C ARG A 84 1.30 -13.62 -0.41
N ILE A 85 0.85 -13.56 -1.65
CA ILE A 85 1.74 -13.64 -2.80
C ILE A 85 2.14 -12.21 -3.18
N SER A 86 3.40 -11.88 -2.97
CA SER A 86 4.02 -10.65 -3.47
C SER A 86 4.71 -10.92 -4.80
N THR A 87 4.90 -9.90 -5.61
CA THR A 87 5.53 -10.01 -6.92
C THR A 87 6.74 -9.11 -6.99
N LYS A 88 7.94 -9.70 -7.08
CA LYS A 88 9.14 -8.95 -7.41
C LYS A 88 9.25 -8.86 -8.93
N ILE A 89 9.13 -7.66 -9.44
CA ILE A 89 9.21 -7.37 -10.87
C ILE A 89 10.66 -7.12 -11.24
N HIS A 90 11.09 -7.55 -12.43
CA HIS A 90 12.42 -7.21 -12.95
C HIS A 90 12.70 -5.70 -12.81
N PRO A 91 13.87 -5.27 -12.30
CA PRO A 91 14.17 -3.91 -11.89
C PRO A 91 13.79 -2.84 -12.91
N PHE A 92 14.17 -3.01 -14.18
CA PHE A 92 13.83 -2.07 -15.24
C PHE A 92 12.31 -1.91 -15.43
N TRP A 93 11.56 -3.01 -15.44
CA TRP A 93 10.11 -2.96 -15.63
C TRP A 93 9.38 -2.41 -14.39
N ASN A 94 9.96 -2.61 -13.21
CA ASN A 94 9.46 -1.98 -12.00
C ASN A 94 9.61 -0.45 -12.06
N VAL A 95 10.79 0.06 -12.44
CA VAL A 95 11.01 1.51 -12.70
C VAL A 95 10.03 2.01 -13.76
N TYR A 96 9.85 1.26 -14.86
CA TYR A 96 8.98 1.66 -15.95
C TYR A 96 7.52 1.79 -15.51
N LEU A 97 6.99 0.77 -14.84
CA LEU A 97 5.62 0.77 -14.31
C LEU A 97 5.41 1.85 -13.26
N ASN A 98 6.37 2.05 -12.36
CA ASN A 98 6.29 3.10 -11.34
C ASN A 98 6.33 4.49 -11.97
N GLY A 99 7.13 4.71 -13.01
CA GLY A 99 7.13 5.98 -13.75
C GLY A 99 5.77 6.31 -14.39
N LEU A 100 5.13 5.32 -15.03
CA LEU A 100 3.77 5.47 -15.55
C LEU A 100 2.75 5.71 -14.42
N ALA A 101 2.89 4.97 -13.31
CA ALA A 101 2.01 5.12 -12.16
C ALA A 101 2.13 6.51 -11.51
N ILE A 102 3.33 7.08 -11.41
CA ILE A 102 3.52 8.44 -10.90
C ILE A 102 2.80 9.47 -11.78
N ALA A 103 2.89 9.34 -13.11
CA ALA A 103 2.14 10.22 -14.01
C ALA A 103 0.61 10.10 -13.82
N ILE A 104 0.12 8.89 -13.53
CA ILE A 104 -1.29 8.66 -13.19
C ILE A 104 -1.64 9.29 -11.85
N ALA A 105 -0.80 9.11 -10.83
CA ALA A 105 -1.03 9.65 -9.50
C ALA A 105 -1.09 11.19 -9.51
N GLU A 106 -0.15 11.86 -10.21
CA GLU A 106 -0.12 13.31 -10.39
C GLU A 106 -1.47 13.85 -10.89
N ILE A 107 -2.06 13.18 -11.87
CA ILE A 107 -3.33 13.63 -12.48
C ILE A 107 -4.53 13.26 -11.60
N ASN A 108 -4.52 12.04 -11.05
CA ASN A 108 -5.66 11.51 -10.30
C ASN A 108 -5.83 12.18 -8.93
N GLU A 109 -4.75 12.70 -8.33
CA GLU A 109 -4.79 13.23 -6.96
C GLU A 109 -5.87 14.31 -6.77
N SER A 110 -6.05 15.20 -7.76
CA SER A 110 -7.07 16.25 -7.72
C SER A 110 -8.53 15.73 -7.75
N LYS A 111 -8.74 14.47 -8.12
CA LYS A 111 -10.06 13.84 -8.20
C LYS A 111 -10.40 13.02 -6.96
N ARG A 112 -9.41 12.78 -6.09
CA ARG A 112 -9.56 11.95 -4.90
C ARG A 112 -10.26 12.70 -3.77
N SER A 113 -11.13 12.00 -3.06
CA SER A 113 -11.83 12.54 -1.90
C SER A 113 -10.88 12.80 -0.72
N GLU A 114 -11.16 13.82 0.09
CA GLU A 114 -10.47 14.07 1.37
C GLU A 114 -10.68 12.93 2.39
N ASN A 115 -11.74 12.13 2.22
CA ASN A 115 -12.06 10.99 3.08
C ASN A 115 -11.16 9.77 2.84
N VAL A 116 -10.25 9.84 1.85
CA VAL A 116 -9.24 8.82 1.58
C VAL A 116 -7.94 9.18 2.27
N HIS A 117 -7.46 8.27 3.12
CA HIS A 117 -6.27 8.48 3.96
C HIS A 117 -5.08 7.60 3.56
N SER A 118 -5.16 6.91 2.42
CA SER A 118 -4.11 6.03 1.90
C SER A 118 -3.46 6.60 0.65
N TYR A 119 -2.17 6.42 0.51
CA TYR A 119 -1.39 6.66 -0.71
C TYR A 119 -1.71 7.98 -1.41
N ARG A 120 -1.85 9.09 -0.63
CA ARG A 120 -2.05 10.44 -1.17
C ARG A 120 -0.76 10.91 -1.83
N TYR A 121 -0.84 11.22 -3.11
CA TYR A 121 0.34 11.61 -3.88
C TYR A 121 0.87 12.98 -3.45
N VAL A 122 2.20 13.08 -3.36
CA VAL A 122 2.92 14.33 -3.07
C VAL A 122 3.80 14.69 -4.25
N GLU A 123 3.66 15.88 -4.78
CA GLU A 123 4.38 16.32 -5.98
C GLU A 123 5.89 16.51 -5.76
N THR A 124 6.29 16.90 -4.55
CA THR A 124 7.67 17.24 -4.20
C THR A 124 8.17 16.45 -2.99
N GLY A 125 9.48 16.30 -2.88
CA GLY A 125 10.13 15.57 -1.79
C GLY A 125 10.48 14.13 -2.14
N VAL A 126 11.15 13.46 -1.20
CA VAL A 126 11.64 12.07 -1.36
C VAL A 126 10.49 11.06 -1.35
N ASN A 127 9.46 11.32 -0.55
CA ASN A 127 8.32 10.41 -0.42
C ASN A 127 7.35 10.57 -1.59
N LEU A 128 6.91 9.48 -2.16
CA LEU A 128 5.87 9.48 -3.20
C LEU A 128 4.49 9.77 -2.60
N PHE A 129 4.27 9.32 -1.37
CA PHE A 129 3.01 9.48 -0.67
C PHE A 129 3.16 10.31 0.61
N ASP A 130 2.11 11.05 0.94
CA ASP A 130 2.00 11.85 2.16
C ASP A 130 2.00 10.92 3.40
N ARG A 131 3.03 11.04 4.24
CA ARG A 131 3.18 10.24 5.46
C ARG A 131 2.21 10.65 6.56
N ASP A 132 1.70 11.88 6.53
CA ASP A 132 0.70 12.34 7.49
C ASP A 132 -0.67 11.70 7.23
N LYS A 133 -0.92 11.28 5.99
CA LYS A 133 -2.09 10.48 5.60
C LYS A 133 -1.80 8.99 5.83
N SER A 134 -1.94 8.57 7.07
CA SER A 134 -1.57 7.24 7.57
C SER A 134 -2.80 6.50 8.12
N TRP A 135 -2.62 5.22 8.47
CA TRP A 135 -3.65 4.46 9.17
C TRP A 135 -4.07 5.13 10.49
N ARG A 136 -3.12 5.75 11.20
CA ARG A 136 -3.41 6.53 12.40
C ARG A 136 -4.33 7.71 12.08
N ALA A 137 -3.97 8.52 11.09
CA ALA A 137 -4.78 9.66 10.64
C ALA A 137 -6.19 9.23 10.19
N TYR A 138 -6.31 8.10 9.50
CA TYR A 138 -7.59 7.50 9.16
C TYR A 138 -8.43 7.19 10.41
N LYS A 139 -7.86 6.52 11.41
CA LYS A 139 -8.58 6.20 12.65
C LYS A 139 -8.94 7.45 13.45
N GLU A 140 -8.03 8.41 13.53
CA GLU A 140 -8.29 9.70 14.19
C GLU A 140 -9.41 10.49 13.48
N ALA A 141 -9.43 10.51 12.15
CA ALA A 141 -10.50 11.14 11.39
C ALA A 141 -11.85 10.47 11.65
N THR A 142 -11.89 9.14 11.72
CA THR A 142 -13.14 8.42 11.95
C THR A 142 -13.71 8.64 13.35
N ILE A 143 -12.89 8.69 14.42
CA ILE A 143 -13.41 8.91 15.79
C ILE A 143 -13.78 10.36 16.07
N ASN A 144 -13.26 11.29 15.29
CA ASN A 144 -13.54 12.72 15.39
C ASN A 144 -14.68 13.18 14.46
N ASP A 145 -15.26 12.27 13.64
CA ASP A 145 -16.39 12.64 12.78
C ASP A 145 -17.62 12.95 13.62
N ALA A 146 -18.19 14.14 13.43
CA ALA A 146 -19.35 14.64 14.17
C ALA A 146 -20.60 13.76 14.01
N ALA A 147 -20.69 12.95 12.96
CA ALA A 147 -21.80 12.02 12.77
C ALA A 147 -21.86 10.93 13.86
N LEU A 148 -20.74 10.65 14.54
CA LEU A 148 -20.71 9.71 15.68
C LEU A 148 -21.42 10.21 16.93
N ASP A 149 -21.68 11.50 17.03
CA ASP A 149 -22.34 12.09 18.20
C ASP A 149 -23.87 12.04 18.11
N ASN A 150 -24.41 11.60 16.98
CA ASN A 150 -25.85 11.41 16.82
C ASN A 150 -26.35 10.25 17.69
N GLU A 151 -27.50 10.45 18.34
CA GLU A 151 -28.17 9.40 19.08
C GLU A 151 -28.58 8.27 18.12
N GLY A 152 -28.16 7.04 18.44
CA GLY A 152 -28.45 5.86 17.59
C GLY A 152 -27.41 5.59 16.51
N ALA A 153 -26.39 6.43 16.35
CA ALA A 153 -25.33 6.23 15.37
C ALA A 153 -24.65 4.87 15.50
N VAL A 154 -24.44 4.24 14.35
CA VAL A 154 -23.70 2.98 14.20
C VAL A 154 -22.59 3.12 13.18
N VAL A 155 -21.55 2.33 13.34
CA VAL A 155 -20.36 2.34 12.48
C VAL A 155 -20.22 1.00 11.79
N ILE A 156 -20.13 1.04 10.47
CA ILE A 156 -19.80 -0.10 9.64
C ILE A 156 -18.27 -0.09 9.45
N GLN A 157 -17.61 -1.18 9.83
CA GLN A 157 -16.26 -1.48 9.40
C GLN A 157 -16.35 -2.55 8.32
N ALA A 158 -15.77 -2.30 7.17
CA ALA A 158 -15.83 -3.22 6.03
C ALA A 158 -14.45 -3.28 5.34
N ASP A 159 -14.09 -4.46 4.87
CA ASP A 159 -12.83 -4.80 4.20
C ASP A 159 -13.15 -5.45 2.85
N ILE A 160 -12.35 -5.18 1.82
CA ILE A 160 -12.53 -5.82 0.51
C ILE A 160 -11.76 -7.15 0.49
N SER A 161 -12.44 -8.22 0.08
CA SER A 161 -11.84 -9.54 -0.02
C SER A 161 -10.82 -9.60 -1.15
N SER A 162 -9.58 -10.04 -0.85
CA SER A 162 -8.50 -10.24 -1.83
C SER A 162 -8.35 -9.08 -2.83
N PHE A 163 -8.29 -7.85 -2.30
CA PHE A 163 -8.43 -6.62 -3.07
C PHE A 163 -7.57 -6.57 -4.34
N TYR A 164 -6.24 -6.59 -4.20
CA TYR A 164 -5.33 -6.51 -5.35
C TYR A 164 -5.46 -7.68 -6.32
N GLU A 165 -5.83 -8.85 -5.81
CA GLU A 165 -5.91 -10.09 -6.58
C GLU A 165 -7.10 -10.14 -7.54
N HIS A 166 -8.17 -9.35 -7.27
CA HIS A 166 -9.41 -9.38 -8.05
C HIS A 166 -9.62 -8.15 -8.94
N ILE A 167 -8.72 -7.17 -8.93
CA ILE A 167 -8.84 -5.99 -9.78
C ILE A 167 -8.69 -6.37 -11.26
N TYR A 168 -9.70 -6.09 -12.08
CA TYR A 168 -9.70 -6.36 -13.51
C TYR A 168 -8.87 -5.34 -14.29
N HIS A 169 -7.97 -5.80 -15.16
CA HIS A 169 -7.08 -4.96 -15.96
C HIS A 169 -7.86 -4.01 -16.89
N HIS A 170 -8.97 -4.47 -17.52
CA HIS A 170 -9.77 -3.61 -18.38
C HIS A 170 -10.46 -2.46 -17.64
N ARG A 171 -10.76 -2.62 -16.32
CA ARG A 171 -11.28 -1.52 -15.51
C ARG A 171 -10.20 -0.47 -15.28
N ILE A 172 -8.97 -0.90 -15.01
CA ILE A 172 -7.81 -0.01 -14.92
C ILE A 172 -7.56 0.70 -16.26
N GLU A 173 -7.61 -0.04 -17.39
CA GLU A 173 -7.47 0.52 -18.73
C GLU A 173 -8.49 1.64 -18.96
N ASN A 174 -9.78 1.43 -18.62
CA ASN A 174 -10.82 2.44 -18.74
C ASN A 174 -10.52 3.68 -17.90
N CYS A 175 -10.18 3.51 -16.61
CA CYS A 175 -9.83 4.62 -15.74
C CYS A 175 -8.63 5.44 -16.26
N ILE A 176 -7.62 4.77 -16.83
CA ILE A 176 -6.46 5.46 -17.44
C ILE A 176 -6.88 6.21 -18.70
N ASN A 177 -7.74 5.63 -19.55
CA ASN A 177 -8.27 6.30 -20.74
C ASN A 177 -9.09 7.56 -20.35
N ASP A 178 -9.82 7.54 -19.23
CA ASP A 178 -10.54 8.70 -18.70
C ASP A 178 -9.61 9.84 -18.23
N LEU A 179 -8.37 9.50 -17.84
CA LEU A 179 -7.35 10.48 -17.45
C LEU A 179 -6.56 11.04 -18.64
N PHE A 180 -6.12 10.17 -19.56
CA PHE A 180 -5.19 10.51 -20.62
C PHE A 180 -5.88 10.69 -21.99
N GLY A 181 -7.14 10.26 -22.11
CA GLY A 181 -7.90 10.23 -23.37
C GLY A 181 -7.77 8.90 -24.09
N GLU A 182 -8.79 8.54 -24.86
CA GLU A 182 -8.91 7.24 -25.57
C GLU A 182 -7.76 6.95 -26.56
N GLY A 183 -7.08 7.98 -27.04
CA GLY A 183 -5.93 7.85 -27.93
C GLY A 183 -4.61 7.48 -27.24
N SER A 184 -4.54 7.57 -25.91
CA SER A 184 -3.32 7.35 -25.15
C SER A 184 -2.85 5.92 -25.21
N THR A 185 -1.53 5.73 -25.33
CA THR A 185 -0.91 4.41 -25.26
C THR A 185 -0.63 3.96 -23.82
N VAL A 186 -0.71 4.86 -22.82
CA VAL A 186 -0.42 4.57 -21.40
C VAL A 186 -1.27 3.40 -20.91
N ALA A 187 -2.59 3.44 -21.17
CA ALA A 187 -3.49 2.36 -20.80
C ALA A 187 -3.10 1.02 -21.44
N THR A 188 -2.77 1.03 -22.74
CA THR A 188 -2.33 -0.16 -23.47
C THR A 188 -1.00 -0.71 -22.92
N GLN A 189 -0.06 0.16 -22.57
CA GLN A 189 1.23 -0.24 -22.02
C GLN A 189 1.05 -0.92 -20.66
N ILE A 190 0.29 -0.31 -19.77
CA ILE A 190 0.01 -0.89 -18.45
C ILE A 190 -0.75 -2.22 -18.58
N ASP A 191 -1.81 -2.30 -19.42
CA ASP A 191 -2.57 -3.53 -19.63
C ASP A 191 -1.68 -4.68 -20.11
N ARG A 192 -0.79 -4.43 -21.11
CA ARG A 192 0.12 -5.46 -21.62
C ARG A 192 1.12 -5.94 -20.55
N LEU A 193 1.71 -5.03 -19.79
CA LEU A 193 2.64 -5.39 -18.73
C LEU A 193 1.95 -6.15 -17.60
N LEU A 194 0.78 -5.70 -17.15
CA LEU A 194 -0.01 -6.41 -16.14
C LEU A 194 -0.41 -7.81 -16.62
N SER A 195 -0.84 -7.95 -17.88
CA SER A 195 -1.18 -9.25 -18.46
C SER A 195 0.00 -10.24 -18.42
N GLN A 196 1.22 -9.79 -18.72
CA GLN A 196 2.41 -10.64 -18.62
C GLN A 196 2.73 -11.00 -17.16
N LEU A 197 2.69 -10.04 -16.24
CA LEU A 197 2.95 -10.25 -14.81
C LEU A 197 1.92 -11.20 -14.15
N SER A 198 0.70 -11.23 -14.66
CA SER A 198 -0.38 -12.12 -14.20
C SER A 198 -0.43 -13.46 -14.93
N ALA A 199 0.59 -13.80 -15.73
CA ALA A 199 0.64 -15.02 -16.57
C ALA A 199 -0.55 -15.12 -17.53
N GLY A 200 -0.93 -14.02 -18.17
CA GLY A 200 -1.99 -13.93 -19.17
C GLY A 200 -3.42 -13.82 -18.59
N ARG A 201 -3.57 -13.78 -17.27
CA ARG A 201 -4.88 -13.49 -16.67
C ARG A 201 -5.26 -12.02 -16.91
N SER A 202 -6.56 -11.74 -16.99
CA SER A 202 -7.10 -10.39 -17.19
C SER A 202 -7.42 -9.65 -15.90
N PHE A 203 -6.89 -10.13 -14.77
CA PHE A 203 -7.11 -9.59 -13.45
C PHE A 203 -5.90 -9.84 -12.52
N GLY A 204 -5.84 -9.10 -11.43
CA GLY A 204 -4.81 -9.15 -10.40
C GLY A 204 -3.69 -8.15 -10.65
N LEU A 205 -3.39 -7.35 -9.63
CA LEU A 205 -2.24 -6.45 -9.61
C LEU A 205 -1.05 -7.11 -8.91
N PRO A 206 0.18 -6.84 -9.35
CA PRO A 206 1.38 -7.36 -8.67
C PRO A 206 1.53 -6.71 -7.29
N VAL A 207 1.34 -7.50 -6.23
CA VAL A 207 1.40 -7.01 -4.85
C VAL A 207 2.85 -6.71 -4.45
N GLY A 208 3.05 -5.60 -3.72
CA GLY A 208 4.33 -5.24 -3.10
C GLY A 208 5.02 -4.01 -3.69
N GLY A 209 4.54 -3.48 -4.82
CA GLY A 209 5.12 -2.29 -5.46
C GLY A 209 4.18 -1.08 -5.50
N GLN A 210 4.76 0.11 -5.71
CA GLN A 210 4.01 1.38 -5.72
C GLN A 210 3.01 1.47 -6.88
N CYS A 211 3.35 0.92 -8.04
CA CYS A 211 2.46 0.93 -9.20
C CYS A 211 1.08 0.34 -8.86
N SER A 212 1.04 -0.80 -8.18
CA SER A 212 -0.22 -1.44 -7.81
C SER A 212 -1.04 -0.62 -6.83
N ARG A 213 -0.39 0.07 -5.91
CA ARG A 213 -1.05 1.00 -4.98
C ARG A 213 -1.74 2.14 -5.72
N VAL A 214 -1.03 2.77 -6.65
CA VAL A 214 -1.58 3.86 -7.48
C VAL A 214 -2.73 3.38 -8.36
N LEU A 215 -2.60 2.23 -9.02
CA LEU A 215 -3.64 1.70 -9.89
C LEU A 215 -4.89 1.28 -9.11
N ALA A 216 -4.72 0.72 -7.92
CA ALA A 216 -5.83 0.41 -7.02
C ALA A 216 -6.56 1.67 -6.56
N GLU A 217 -5.82 2.72 -6.16
CA GLU A 217 -6.41 4.01 -5.78
C GLU A 217 -7.10 4.73 -6.95
N LEU A 218 -6.56 4.61 -8.15
CA LEU A 218 -7.22 5.11 -9.37
C LEU A 218 -8.60 4.48 -9.56
N LEU A 219 -8.68 3.16 -9.47
CA LEU A 219 -9.94 2.43 -9.61
C LEU A 219 -10.92 2.82 -8.50
N MET A 220 -10.45 2.89 -7.26
CA MET A 220 -11.28 3.22 -6.10
C MET A 220 -11.81 4.65 -6.12
N THR A 221 -11.18 5.57 -6.85
CA THR A 221 -11.68 6.96 -7.00
C THR A 221 -13.13 7.00 -7.50
N SER A 222 -13.52 6.10 -8.39
CA SER A 222 -14.89 6.00 -8.89
C SER A 222 -15.87 5.47 -7.84
N VAL A 223 -15.45 4.49 -7.05
CA VAL A 223 -16.23 3.99 -5.90
C VAL A 223 -16.44 5.09 -4.87
N ASP A 224 -15.37 5.82 -4.52
CA ASP A 224 -15.38 6.94 -3.57
C ASP A 224 -16.35 8.05 -3.98
N GLN A 225 -16.38 8.37 -5.28
CA GLN A 225 -17.31 9.35 -5.86
C GLN A 225 -18.76 8.89 -5.74
N LEU A 226 -19.04 7.60 -5.94
CA LEU A 226 -20.37 7.03 -5.78
C LEU A 226 -20.83 7.09 -4.32
N LEU A 227 -19.98 6.76 -3.36
CA LEU A 227 -20.30 6.86 -1.92
C LEU A 227 -20.61 8.32 -1.53
N THR A 228 -19.80 9.26 -2.02
CA THR A 228 -20.00 10.69 -1.80
C THR A 228 -21.31 11.18 -2.41
N SER A 229 -21.62 10.82 -3.65
CA SER A 229 -22.87 11.22 -4.33
C SER A 229 -24.10 10.58 -3.68
N SER A 230 -23.95 9.41 -3.07
CA SER A 230 -24.98 8.74 -2.26
C SER A 230 -25.14 9.36 -0.87
N LYS A 231 -24.40 10.43 -0.55
CA LYS A 231 -24.43 11.16 0.72
C LYS A 231 -24.08 10.30 1.95
N LEU A 232 -23.28 9.26 1.77
CA LEU A 232 -22.79 8.48 2.88
C LEU A 232 -21.70 9.27 3.64
N LYS A 233 -21.59 9.06 4.94
CA LYS A 233 -20.50 9.52 5.78
C LYS A 233 -19.48 8.39 5.87
N TRP A 234 -18.35 8.53 5.21
CA TRP A 234 -17.39 7.44 5.06
C TRP A 234 -15.94 7.95 5.10
N HIS A 235 -15.05 7.05 5.52
CA HIS A 235 -13.60 7.19 5.42
C HIS A 235 -13.01 5.89 4.89
N ARG A 236 -11.90 5.97 4.16
CA ARG A 236 -11.22 4.80 3.60
C ARG A 236 -9.71 4.85 3.79
N TYR A 237 -9.15 3.68 4.08
CA TYR A 237 -7.72 3.43 4.04
C TYR A 237 -7.46 2.15 3.23
N VAL A 238 -7.00 2.28 2.00
CA VAL A 238 -6.80 1.21 0.99
C VAL A 238 -8.12 0.45 0.75
N ASP A 239 -8.26 -0.75 1.28
CA ASP A 239 -9.41 -1.66 1.21
C ASP A 239 -10.31 -1.62 2.45
N ASP A 240 -9.87 -0.92 3.51
CA ASP A 240 -10.62 -0.74 4.73
C ASP A 240 -11.56 0.48 4.65
N PHE A 241 -12.86 0.25 4.84
CA PHE A 241 -13.88 1.29 4.96
C PHE A 241 -14.39 1.44 6.38
N THR A 242 -14.60 2.67 6.80
CA THR A 242 -15.42 3.03 7.96
C THR A 242 -16.54 3.92 7.47
N ILE A 243 -17.80 3.47 7.65
CA ILE A 243 -18.99 4.24 7.27
C ILE A 243 -19.81 4.49 8.52
N ILE A 244 -20.25 5.73 8.72
CA ILE A 244 -21.07 6.14 9.85
C ILE A 244 -22.51 6.30 9.37
N ALA A 245 -23.42 5.55 9.98
CA ALA A 245 -24.84 5.57 9.67
C ALA A 245 -25.65 6.09 10.85
N SER A 246 -26.82 6.69 10.59
CA SER A 246 -27.71 7.24 11.62
C SER A 246 -28.32 6.18 12.52
N ASP A 247 -28.54 4.99 11.97
CA ASP A 247 -29.15 3.85 12.64
C ASP A 247 -28.83 2.54 11.89
N GLN A 248 -29.36 1.43 12.39
CA GLN A 248 -29.17 0.11 11.82
C GLN A 248 -29.73 -0.04 10.39
N ALA A 249 -30.84 0.61 10.08
CA ALA A 249 -31.47 0.53 8.76
C ALA A 249 -30.63 1.29 7.72
N ASP A 250 -30.13 2.47 8.08
CA ASP A 250 -29.21 3.25 7.25
C ASP A 250 -27.87 2.52 7.06
N ALA A 251 -27.41 1.79 8.08
CA ALA A 251 -26.20 0.94 7.95
C ALA A 251 -26.37 -0.15 6.87
N TYR A 252 -27.49 -0.86 6.86
CA TYR A 252 -27.76 -1.86 5.81
C TYR A 252 -27.90 -1.22 4.43
N ARG A 253 -28.49 -0.03 4.34
CA ARG A 253 -28.54 0.75 3.10
C ARG A 253 -27.13 1.09 2.62
N ALA A 254 -26.25 1.56 3.51
CA ALA A 254 -24.88 1.91 3.19
C ALA A 254 -24.07 0.68 2.72
N ILE A 255 -24.19 -0.46 3.40
CA ILE A 255 -23.55 -1.72 2.97
C ILE A 255 -24.06 -2.15 1.59
N SER A 256 -25.36 -2.02 1.31
CA SER A 256 -25.91 -2.34 0.00
C SER A 256 -25.33 -1.46 -1.11
N ILE A 257 -25.23 -0.16 -0.88
CA ILE A 257 -24.62 0.79 -1.83
C ILE A 257 -23.15 0.43 -2.07
N LEU A 258 -22.37 0.23 -1.01
CA LEU A 258 -20.96 -0.15 -1.14
C LEU A 258 -20.81 -1.49 -1.86
N SER A 259 -21.61 -2.50 -1.51
CA SER A 259 -21.56 -3.82 -2.16
C SER A 259 -21.86 -3.74 -3.65
N ASN A 260 -22.88 -2.97 -4.06
CA ASN A 260 -23.20 -2.76 -5.47
C ASN A 260 -22.08 -2.01 -6.20
N ALA A 261 -21.55 -0.96 -5.60
CA ALA A 261 -20.43 -0.21 -6.15
C ALA A 261 -19.20 -1.10 -6.40
N LEU A 262 -18.86 -1.96 -5.45
CA LEU A 262 -17.73 -2.90 -5.57
C LEU A 262 -18.00 -3.99 -6.62
N ALA A 263 -19.23 -4.50 -6.70
CA ALA A 263 -19.61 -5.55 -7.65
C ALA A 263 -19.43 -5.09 -9.11
N ASP A 264 -19.65 -3.82 -9.44
CA ASP A 264 -19.41 -3.25 -10.76
C ASP A 264 -17.94 -3.34 -11.20
N TYR A 265 -17.02 -3.46 -10.24
CA TYR A 265 -15.57 -3.62 -10.46
C TYR A 265 -15.09 -5.06 -10.24
N GLY A 266 -16.00 -6.02 -9.98
CA GLY A 266 -15.65 -7.42 -9.69
C GLY A 266 -15.13 -7.65 -8.29
N LEU A 267 -15.28 -6.67 -7.40
CA LEU A 267 -14.85 -6.71 -6.01
C LEU A 267 -16.00 -7.11 -5.08
N SER A 268 -15.69 -7.64 -3.92
CA SER A 268 -16.67 -8.03 -2.91
C SER A 268 -16.19 -7.74 -1.50
N LEU A 269 -17.14 -7.47 -0.60
CA LEU A 269 -16.84 -7.30 0.81
C LEU A 269 -16.42 -8.61 1.47
N ASN A 270 -15.46 -8.55 2.35
CA ASN A 270 -15.08 -9.64 3.22
C ASN A 270 -16.13 -9.80 4.33
N ARG A 271 -16.94 -10.84 4.22
CA ARG A 271 -18.08 -11.07 5.14
C ARG A 271 -17.67 -11.28 6.58
N THR A 272 -16.48 -11.83 6.82
CA THR A 272 -16.00 -12.11 8.19
C THR A 272 -15.40 -10.88 8.86
N LYS A 273 -14.97 -9.90 8.08
CA LYS A 273 -14.42 -8.64 8.57
C LYS A 273 -15.40 -7.46 8.47
N THR A 274 -16.59 -7.67 7.88
CA THR A 274 -17.63 -6.63 7.83
C THR A 274 -18.48 -6.70 9.09
N THR A 275 -18.45 -5.62 9.88
CA THR A 275 -19.15 -5.53 11.17
C THR A 275 -19.91 -4.22 11.29
N ILE A 276 -20.98 -4.24 12.08
CA ILE A 276 -21.72 -3.03 12.48
C ILE A 276 -21.61 -2.90 14.00
N LEU A 277 -21.08 -1.78 14.46
CA LEU A 277 -20.82 -1.48 15.87
C LEU A 277 -21.63 -0.24 16.29
N LYS A 278 -22.07 -0.20 17.54
CA LYS A 278 -22.56 1.06 18.13
C LYS A 278 -21.42 2.08 18.19
N ALA A 279 -21.70 3.36 17.93
CA ALA A 279 -20.71 4.43 17.92
C ALA A 279 -19.83 4.45 19.17
N GLN A 280 -20.40 4.25 20.36
CA GLN A 280 -19.62 4.21 21.60
C GLN A 280 -18.65 3.02 21.67
N HIS A 281 -19.06 1.83 21.20
CA HIS A 281 -18.18 0.66 21.15
C HIS A 281 -17.03 0.89 20.15
N TYR A 282 -17.35 1.48 18.99
CA TYR A 282 -16.34 1.83 18.00
C TYR A 282 -15.32 2.84 18.55
N LYS A 283 -15.79 3.93 19.16
CA LYS A 283 -14.90 4.92 19.80
C LYS A 283 -13.97 4.25 20.82
N ASN A 284 -14.49 3.46 21.73
CA ASN A 284 -13.69 2.77 22.75
C ASN A 284 -12.66 1.83 22.14
N PHE A 285 -13.05 1.06 21.11
CA PHE A 285 -12.14 0.15 20.40
C PHE A 285 -10.99 0.91 19.74
N VAL A 286 -11.29 1.97 19.01
CA VAL A 286 -10.25 2.78 18.32
C VAL A 286 -9.39 3.55 19.32
N TYR A 287 -9.97 4.09 20.39
CA TYR A 287 -9.19 4.73 21.45
C TYR A 287 -8.16 3.79 22.05
N THR A 288 -8.53 2.54 22.29
CA THR A 288 -7.59 1.53 22.78
C THR A 288 -6.44 1.28 21.80
N GLN A 289 -6.73 1.29 20.49
CA GLN A 289 -5.69 1.12 19.46
C GLN A 289 -4.75 2.34 19.34
N LEU A 290 -5.27 3.56 19.51
CA LEU A 290 -4.53 4.79 19.28
C LEU A 290 -3.77 5.29 20.52
N PHE A 291 -4.35 5.10 21.70
CA PHE A 291 -3.98 5.81 22.92
C PHE A 291 -3.64 4.91 24.14
N VAL A 292 -3.49 3.59 23.96
CA VAL A 292 -2.93 2.75 25.04
C VAL A 292 -1.45 3.05 25.16
N ASP A 293 -1.11 3.93 26.10
CA ASP A 293 0.07 4.77 26.01
C ASP A 293 1.29 4.39 26.86
N ASP A 294 1.29 3.34 27.71
CA ASP A 294 2.39 3.13 28.65
C ASP A 294 3.11 1.78 28.57
N ASP A 295 2.83 0.99 27.55
CA ASP A 295 3.50 -0.29 27.33
C ASP A 295 4.70 -0.13 26.37
N LYS A 296 5.76 -0.92 26.62
CA LYS A 296 6.95 -1.03 25.74
C LYS A 296 6.58 -1.35 24.29
N SER A 297 5.51 -2.14 24.10
CA SER A 297 4.94 -2.44 22.77
C SER A 297 4.50 -1.19 22.03
N SER A 298 3.79 -0.28 22.71
CA SER A 298 3.34 0.99 22.14
C SER A 298 4.51 1.92 21.81
N LYS A 299 5.55 1.91 22.65
CA LYS A 299 6.78 2.67 22.38
C LYS A 299 7.48 2.16 21.13
N LEU A 300 7.66 0.84 20.99
CA LEU A 300 8.28 0.26 19.81
C LEU A 300 7.50 0.53 18.53
N LYS A 301 6.16 0.54 18.57
CA LYS A 301 5.31 0.87 17.41
C LYS A 301 5.47 2.33 16.94
N LYS A 302 5.85 3.23 17.83
CA LYS A 302 6.00 4.67 17.53
C LYS A 302 7.41 5.05 17.07
N ILE A 303 8.41 4.20 17.31
CA ILE A 303 9.80 4.47 16.94
C ILE A 303 9.95 4.40 15.43
N ASP A 304 10.51 5.44 14.83
CA ASP A 304 11.01 5.37 13.46
C ASP A 304 12.35 4.61 13.47
N LEU A 305 12.32 3.38 12.97
CA LEU A 305 13.50 2.52 12.87
C LEU A 305 14.29 2.79 11.56
N HIS A 306 13.92 3.83 10.82
CA HIS A 306 14.67 4.25 9.65
C HIS A 306 15.91 5.03 10.09
N PHE A 307 17.08 4.50 9.76
CA PHE A 307 18.35 5.17 9.96
C PHE A 307 18.72 5.94 8.69
N ASP A 308 18.92 7.25 8.82
CA ASP A 308 19.42 8.10 7.72
C ASP A 308 20.93 8.27 7.84
N PRO A 309 21.74 7.61 6.97
CA PRO A 309 23.18 7.74 7.00
C PRO A 309 23.68 9.14 6.56
N TYR A 310 22.82 9.99 6.07
CA TYR A 310 23.12 11.34 5.59
C TYR A 310 22.60 12.45 6.53
N SER A 311 22.20 12.11 7.76
CA SER A 311 21.84 13.08 8.79
C SER A 311 23.04 13.94 9.19
N ASP A 312 22.82 15.03 9.88
CA ASP A 312 23.88 15.93 10.37
C ASP A 312 24.85 15.24 11.33
N ASN A 313 24.41 14.20 12.06
CA ASN A 313 25.25 13.42 12.96
C ASN A 313 24.84 11.93 12.98
N PRO A 314 25.11 11.19 11.89
CA PRO A 314 24.61 9.83 11.73
C PRO A 314 25.08 8.84 12.80
N VAL A 315 26.26 9.04 13.38
CA VAL A 315 26.77 8.16 14.44
C VAL A 315 25.99 8.34 15.73
N ALA A 316 25.76 9.58 16.14
CA ALA A 316 24.99 9.85 17.37
C ALA A 316 23.52 9.42 17.22
N ASP A 317 22.91 9.65 16.05
CA ASP A 317 21.54 9.22 15.75
C ASP A 317 21.40 7.69 15.78
N TYR A 318 22.42 6.98 15.29
CA TYR A 318 22.46 5.53 15.35
C TYR A 318 22.59 5.03 16.80
N ASP A 319 23.50 5.60 17.57
CA ASP A 319 23.74 5.21 18.96
C ASP A 319 22.50 5.47 19.83
N GLU A 320 21.82 6.61 19.65
CA GLU A 320 20.55 6.92 20.32
C GLU A 320 19.44 5.92 19.98
N LEU A 321 19.35 5.53 18.71
CA LEU A 321 18.38 4.54 18.25
C LEU A 321 18.65 3.16 18.88
N VAL A 322 19.91 2.73 18.92
CA VAL A 322 20.35 1.47 19.56
C VAL A 322 19.98 1.48 21.03
N GLU A 323 20.38 2.52 21.80
CA GLU A 323 20.04 2.64 23.22
C GLU A 323 18.52 2.61 23.48
N THR A 324 17.75 3.25 22.60
CA THR A 324 16.29 3.28 22.73
C THR A 324 15.68 1.89 22.54
N VAL A 325 16.17 1.14 21.56
CA VAL A 325 15.69 -0.22 21.28
C VAL A 325 16.12 -1.20 22.38
N GLU A 326 17.36 -1.09 22.90
CA GLU A 326 17.84 -1.94 24.01
C GLU A 326 16.96 -1.80 25.28
N LYS A 327 16.54 -0.57 25.61
CA LYS A 327 15.67 -0.31 26.77
C LYS A 327 14.29 -0.98 26.68
N LEU A 328 13.85 -1.36 25.47
CA LEU A 328 12.54 -1.97 25.26
C LEU A 328 12.48 -3.48 25.54
N ASN A 329 13.63 -4.15 25.65
CA ASN A 329 13.69 -5.61 25.78
C ASN A 329 12.88 -6.35 24.70
N VAL A 330 13.34 -6.22 23.49
CA VAL A 330 12.67 -6.72 22.27
C VAL A 330 12.41 -8.22 22.32
N GLN A 331 13.32 -9.03 22.94
CA GLN A 331 13.14 -10.46 23.14
C GLN A 331 11.86 -10.77 23.93
N ALA A 332 11.68 -10.09 25.07
CA ALA A 332 10.50 -10.32 25.90
C ALA A 332 9.18 -9.88 25.18
N LEU A 333 9.25 -8.84 24.34
CA LEU A 333 8.11 -8.43 23.54
C LEU A 333 7.76 -9.50 22.49
N LEU A 334 8.76 -10.07 21.81
CA LEU A 334 8.55 -11.14 20.86
C LEU A 334 7.94 -12.39 21.52
N ASP A 335 8.50 -12.81 22.65
CA ASP A 335 8.02 -13.97 23.40
C ASP A 335 6.55 -13.82 23.84
N LEU A 336 6.14 -12.59 24.18
CA LEU A 336 4.73 -12.33 24.51
C LEU A 336 3.83 -12.40 23.28
N GLU A 337 4.29 -11.88 22.12
CA GLU A 337 3.46 -11.84 20.90
C GLU A 337 3.26 -13.23 20.28
N ILE A 338 4.31 -14.04 20.15
CA ILE A 338 4.22 -15.36 19.52
C ILE A 338 3.35 -16.36 20.29
N HIS A 339 3.09 -16.10 21.57
CA HIS A 339 2.20 -16.93 22.41
C HIS A 339 0.74 -16.48 22.40
N LYS A 340 0.42 -15.38 21.73
CA LYS A 340 -0.97 -14.95 21.59
C LYS A 340 -1.70 -15.74 20.51
N SER A 341 -2.98 -15.97 20.70
CA SER A 341 -3.83 -16.59 19.67
C SER A 341 -4.00 -15.70 18.41
N GLN A 342 -3.83 -14.40 18.59
CA GLN A 342 -3.81 -13.40 17.51
C GLN A 342 -2.65 -12.44 17.78
N PRO A 343 -1.45 -12.71 17.27
CA PRO A 343 -0.30 -11.82 17.37
C PRO A 343 -0.55 -10.49 16.66
N ASP A 344 0.02 -9.43 17.21
CA ASP A 344 0.07 -8.14 16.54
C ASP A 344 1.17 -8.16 15.48
N THR A 345 0.78 -8.43 14.23
CA THR A 345 1.71 -8.56 13.10
C THR A 345 2.51 -7.28 12.86
N PHE A 346 1.94 -6.10 13.13
CA PHE A 346 2.68 -4.85 13.03
C PHE A 346 3.82 -4.79 14.05
N LEU A 347 3.55 -5.18 15.31
CA LEU A 347 4.58 -5.21 16.34
C LEU A 347 5.67 -6.24 16.02
N VAL A 348 5.31 -7.44 15.54
CA VAL A 348 6.27 -8.47 15.13
C VAL A 348 7.15 -7.96 13.99
N ASN A 349 6.57 -7.28 13.01
CA ASN A 349 7.32 -6.65 11.92
C ASN A 349 8.25 -5.52 12.41
N GLN A 350 7.83 -4.73 13.40
CA GLN A 350 8.73 -3.74 14.02
C GLN A 350 9.87 -4.41 14.78
N ILE A 351 9.60 -5.49 15.52
CA ILE A 351 10.63 -6.30 16.17
C ILE A 351 11.64 -6.81 15.13
N SER A 352 11.18 -7.36 14.01
CA SER A 352 12.09 -7.86 12.98
C SER A 352 12.96 -6.73 12.37
N ARG A 353 12.46 -5.51 12.28
CA ARG A 353 13.25 -4.36 11.83
C ARG A 353 14.34 -3.94 12.82
N THR A 354 14.19 -4.27 14.11
CA THR A 354 15.23 -3.98 15.11
C THR A 354 16.44 -4.91 15.05
N LEU A 355 16.39 -6.00 14.27
CA LEU A 355 17.47 -7.00 14.21
C LEU A 355 18.82 -6.37 13.84
N LYS A 356 18.82 -5.38 12.96
CA LYS A 356 20.03 -4.65 12.54
C LYS A 356 20.66 -3.79 13.63
N LEU A 357 19.91 -3.52 14.71
CA LEU A 357 20.33 -2.69 15.85
C LEU A 357 20.70 -3.54 17.08
N GLN A 358 20.57 -4.87 16.99
CA GLN A 358 20.83 -5.79 18.10
C GLN A 358 22.25 -6.34 18.05
N GLU A 359 22.75 -6.76 19.22
CA GLU A 359 23.96 -7.56 19.28
C GLU A 359 23.82 -8.82 18.39
N PRO A 360 24.88 -9.25 17.67
CA PRO A 360 24.81 -10.34 16.70
C PRO A 360 24.23 -11.65 17.26
N ALA A 361 24.55 -11.99 18.51
CA ALA A 361 24.04 -13.20 19.15
C ALA A 361 22.53 -13.12 19.41
N LEU A 362 22.03 -11.97 19.88
CA LEU A 362 20.61 -11.74 20.11
C LEU A 362 19.86 -11.65 18.77
N ALA A 363 20.42 -10.94 17.79
CA ALA A 363 19.84 -10.87 16.44
C ALA A 363 19.64 -12.26 15.82
N LEU A 364 20.65 -13.14 15.93
CA LEU A 364 20.56 -14.52 15.48
C LEU A 364 19.49 -15.30 16.21
N GLN A 365 19.38 -15.17 17.52
CA GLN A 365 18.35 -15.84 18.32
C GLN A 365 16.94 -15.37 17.92
N LEU A 366 16.73 -14.07 17.77
CA LEU A 366 15.47 -13.49 17.31
C LEU A 366 15.11 -13.97 15.89
N CYS A 367 16.09 -14.01 14.97
CA CYS A 367 15.88 -14.58 13.63
C CYS A 367 15.43 -16.04 13.68
N ILE A 368 16.09 -16.89 14.49
CA ILE A 368 15.73 -18.31 14.62
C ILE A 368 14.30 -18.41 15.15
N THR A 369 13.95 -17.63 16.17
CA THR A 369 12.58 -17.62 16.73
C THR A 369 11.55 -17.17 15.69
N LEU A 370 11.80 -16.07 14.98
CA LEU A 370 10.88 -15.55 13.97
C LEU A 370 10.68 -16.49 12.79
N LEU A 371 11.74 -17.18 12.35
CA LEU A 371 11.71 -18.07 11.20
C LEU A 371 11.32 -19.52 11.55
N SER A 372 11.06 -19.82 12.82
CA SER A 372 10.53 -21.12 13.23
C SER A 372 9.16 -21.37 12.60
N PRO A 373 8.91 -22.57 12.02
CA PRO A 373 7.64 -22.88 11.37
C PRO A 373 6.41 -22.65 12.25
N GLU A 374 6.51 -22.92 13.55
CA GLU A 374 5.47 -22.69 14.54
C GLU A 374 5.11 -21.23 14.75
N ASN A 375 6.02 -20.29 14.42
CA ASN A 375 5.85 -18.86 14.62
C ASN A 375 5.49 -18.10 13.33
N LEU A 376 5.41 -18.75 12.17
CA LEU A 376 5.08 -18.12 10.89
C LEU A 376 3.69 -17.46 10.88
N HIS A 377 2.80 -17.87 11.78
CA HIS A 377 1.48 -17.24 11.96
C HIS A 377 1.54 -15.80 12.53
N SER A 378 2.71 -15.38 13.01
CA SER A 378 2.92 -14.05 13.62
C SER A 378 3.21 -12.95 12.60
N PHE A 379 3.40 -13.29 11.33
CA PHE A 379 3.70 -12.34 10.25
C PHE A 379 2.45 -11.84 9.52
#